data_b9953d1069454139b59e9bce47cb7314
#
_entry.id   b9953d1069454139b59e9bce47cb7314
#
_cell.length_a   1.000
_cell.length_b   1.000
_cell.length_c   1.000
_cell.angle_alpha   90.00
_cell.angle_beta   90.00
_cell.angle_gamma   90.00
#
_symmetry.space_group_name_H-M   'P 1'
#
loop_
_entity.id
_entity.type
_entity.pdbx_description
1 polymer ?
#
loop_
_entity_poly.entity_id
_entity_poly.type
_entity_poly.pdbx_seq_one_letter_code
_entity_poly.pdbx_strand_id
1 'polypeptide(L)'
;MPIWLAYGKAGDHGPSASGTIYSDDHGKSWKAGDIAVPNKAPWGNPNESILTETSDGRVLMVSRNVSKPNRKIVTSSADGATGWTKPQFHDQLVEPICMASITTIPGKPGLLLYTCPDSVARDSAGKEVPAGRGKRHNLSVRLSRDDGKTWSLTKTVEKGPSAYSDLAVLPDGTILCLCEVANTIRVARFNLEWIEAAK
;
A
#
# COMPACT_ATOMS: atom_id res chain seq x y z
N MET A 1 -1.12 -12.55 -6.97
CA MET A 1 0.12 -11.76 -6.81
C MET A 1 0.03 -10.50 -7.66
N PRO A 2 0.30 -9.31 -7.12
CA PRO A 2 0.29 -8.08 -7.90
C PRO A 2 1.50 -8.03 -8.84
N ILE A 3 1.35 -7.38 -9.97
CA ILE A 3 2.42 -7.13 -10.93
C ILE A 3 2.44 -5.68 -11.39
N TRP A 4 3.61 -5.18 -11.61
CA TRP A 4 3.86 -3.90 -12.27
C TRP A 4 4.18 -4.13 -13.73
N LEU A 5 3.35 -3.61 -14.61
CA LEU A 5 3.46 -3.73 -16.07
C LEU A 5 4.01 -2.41 -16.64
N ALA A 6 5.31 -2.28 -16.74
CA ALA A 6 5.95 -1.16 -17.45
C ALA A 6 6.00 -1.48 -18.95
N TYR A 7 5.54 -0.54 -19.79
CA TYR A 7 5.49 -0.69 -21.26
C TYR A 7 6.12 0.49 -22.01
N GLY A 8 6.98 1.25 -21.32
CA GLY A 8 7.85 2.25 -21.90
C GLY A 8 9.08 1.64 -22.58
N LYS A 9 10.12 2.45 -22.77
CA LYS A 9 11.42 1.95 -23.24
C LYS A 9 12.05 1.06 -22.18
N ALA A 10 12.90 0.13 -22.61
CA ALA A 10 13.63 -0.75 -21.70
C ALA A 10 14.40 0.06 -20.64
N GLY A 11 14.19 -0.28 -19.37
CA GLY A 11 14.75 0.43 -18.21
C GLY A 11 13.93 1.60 -17.68
N ASP A 12 12.85 2.02 -18.37
CA ASP A 12 11.96 3.05 -17.87
C ASP A 12 10.98 2.50 -16.83
N HIS A 13 10.69 3.30 -15.80
CA HIS A 13 9.67 2.99 -14.79
C HIS A 13 8.24 3.29 -15.24
N GLY A 14 8.01 3.82 -16.39
CA GLY A 14 6.71 4.16 -16.95
C GLY A 14 6.79 4.47 -18.45
N PRO A 15 5.65 4.57 -19.10
CA PRO A 15 4.30 4.39 -18.58
C PRO A 15 4.05 2.97 -18.06
N SER A 16 3.19 2.85 -17.04
CA SER A 16 2.93 1.56 -16.39
C SER A 16 1.48 1.40 -15.93
N ALA A 17 1.04 0.16 -15.81
CA ALA A 17 -0.24 -0.25 -15.24
C ALA A 17 0.01 -1.28 -14.12
N SER A 18 -0.95 -1.44 -13.22
CA SER A 18 -0.94 -2.49 -12.21
C SER A 18 -1.99 -3.55 -12.54
N GLY A 19 -1.61 -4.80 -12.41
CA GLY A 19 -2.48 -5.96 -12.62
C GLY A 19 -2.11 -7.08 -11.69
N THR A 20 -2.57 -8.29 -11.99
CA THR A 20 -2.25 -9.49 -11.23
C THR A 20 -1.84 -10.65 -12.12
N ILE A 21 -1.10 -11.59 -11.53
CA ILE A 21 -0.99 -12.96 -11.99
C ILE A 21 -1.46 -13.88 -10.87
N TYR A 22 -2.03 -15.01 -11.22
CA TYR A 22 -2.55 -15.96 -10.25
C TYR A 22 -2.24 -17.41 -10.65
N SER A 23 -2.27 -18.30 -9.68
CA SER A 23 -2.06 -19.73 -9.83
C SER A 23 -3.14 -20.49 -9.08
N ASP A 24 -3.72 -21.50 -9.70
CA ASP A 24 -4.73 -22.40 -9.12
C ASP A 24 -4.13 -23.78 -8.78
N ASP A 25 -2.81 -23.94 -8.97
CA ASP A 25 -2.11 -25.22 -8.84
C ASP A 25 -0.86 -25.13 -7.95
N HIS A 26 -0.92 -24.27 -6.94
CA HIS A 26 0.17 -24.03 -5.98
C HIS A 26 1.48 -23.54 -6.63
N GLY A 27 1.36 -22.67 -7.64
CA GLY A 27 2.50 -22.04 -8.29
C GLY A 27 3.17 -22.85 -9.39
N LYS A 28 2.61 -23.99 -9.80
CA LYS A 28 3.14 -24.80 -10.91
C LYS A 28 2.91 -24.14 -12.27
N SER A 29 1.78 -23.47 -12.43
CA SER A 29 1.49 -22.62 -13.58
C SER A 29 0.90 -21.28 -13.14
N TRP A 30 1.06 -20.27 -13.99
CA TRP A 30 0.61 -18.91 -13.72
C TRP A 30 -0.19 -18.36 -14.88
N LYS A 31 -1.25 -17.65 -14.57
CA LYS A 31 -2.14 -16.99 -15.52
C LYS A 31 -2.14 -15.49 -15.30
N ALA A 32 -2.32 -14.71 -16.35
CA ALA A 32 -2.54 -13.27 -16.23
C ALA A 32 -3.97 -13.01 -15.76
N GLY A 33 -4.12 -12.13 -14.77
CA GLY A 33 -5.38 -11.51 -14.43
C GLY A 33 -5.63 -10.25 -15.24
N ASP A 34 -6.69 -9.53 -14.90
CA ASP A 34 -7.02 -8.25 -15.51
C ASP A 34 -6.06 -7.13 -15.06
N ILE A 35 -6.02 -6.06 -15.85
CA ILE A 35 -5.45 -4.79 -15.42
C ILE A 35 -6.36 -4.18 -14.35
N ALA A 36 -5.88 -4.16 -13.12
CA ALA A 36 -6.62 -3.64 -11.98
C ALA A 36 -6.61 -2.10 -11.94
N VAL A 37 -5.46 -1.47 -12.27
CA VAL A 37 -5.32 -0.02 -12.35
C VAL A 37 -4.63 0.35 -13.67
N PRO A 38 -5.36 0.89 -14.66
CA PRO A 38 -4.79 1.31 -15.93
C PRO A 38 -4.05 2.65 -15.80
N ASN A 39 -3.06 2.87 -16.67
CA ASN A 39 -2.45 4.19 -16.82
C ASN A 39 -3.35 5.11 -17.67
N LYS A 40 -4.37 5.64 -17.07
CA LYS A 40 -5.36 6.51 -17.70
C LYS A 40 -5.82 7.56 -16.69
N ALA A 41 -5.96 8.81 -17.12
CA ALA A 41 -6.46 9.85 -16.23
C ALA A 41 -7.74 9.41 -15.52
N PRO A 42 -7.84 9.66 -14.21
CA PRO A 42 -6.96 10.48 -13.37
C PRO A 42 -5.75 9.72 -12.78
N TRP A 43 -5.59 8.41 -13.05
CA TRP A 43 -4.55 7.54 -12.49
C TRP A 43 -3.27 7.61 -13.31
N GLY A 44 -2.17 8.06 -12.69
CA GLY A 44 -0.89 8.26 -13.35
C GLY A 44 0.15 7.22 -12.93
N ASN A 45 0.64 6.42 -13.87
CA ASN A 45 1.71 5.45 -13.68
C ASN A 45 1.53 4.59 -12.40
N PRO A 46 0.41 3.85 -12.25
CA PRO A 46 0.29 2.88 -11.17
C PRO A 46 1.36 1.80 -11.35
N ASN A 47 2.01 1.42 -10.26
CA ASN A 47 3.14 0.50 -10.32
C ASN A 47 3.19 -0.46 -9.13
N GLU A 48 4.15 -0.34 -8.22
CA GLU A 48 4.28 -1.21 -7.05
C GLU A 48 2.97 -1.27 -6.28
N SER A 49 2.38 -2.44 -6.22
CA SER A 49 1.07 -2.67 -5.61
C SER A 49 1.15 -3.79 -4.58
N ILE A 50 0.27 -3.75 -3.62
CA ILE A 50 0.12 -4.76 -2.59
C ILE A 50 -1.31 -5.25 -2.54
N LEU A 51 -1.49 -6.49 -2.12
CA LEU A 51 -2.78 -7.16 -2.01
C LEU A 51 -3.01 -7.64 -0.57
N THR A 52 -4.26 -7.63 -0.15
CA THR A 52 -4.71 -8.33 1.05
C THR A 52 -6.11 -8.87 0.83
N GLU A 53 -6.43 -9.96 1.49
CA GLU A 53 -7.80 -10.47 1.54
C GLU A 53 -8.59 -9.69 2.60
N THR A 54 -9.84 -9.39 2.31
CA THR A 54 -10.79 -8.76 3.24
C THR A 54 -11.65 -9.81 3.92
N SER A 55 -12.36 -9.45 4.98
CA SER A 55 -13.14 -10.41 5.80
C SER A 55 -14.30 -11.07 5.05
N ASP A 56 -14.74 -10.48 3.95
CA ASP A 56 -15.76 -11.02 3.04
C ASP A 56 -15.17 -11.86 1.89
N GLY A 57 -13.87 -12.18 1.94
CA GLY A 57 -13.17 -13.00 0.95
C GLY A 57 -12.79 -12.27 -0.34
N ARG A 58 -13.02 -10.98 -0.43
CA ARG A 58 -12.55 -10.16 -1.57
C ARG A 58 -11.06 -9.84 -1.43
N VAL A 59 -10.45 -9.47 -2.52
CA VAL A 59 -9.06 -9.00 -2.55
C VAL A 59 -9.02 -7.49 -2.75
N LEU A 60 -8.42 -6.78 -1.81
CA LEU A 60 -8.13 -5.36 -1.87
C LEU A 60 -6.73 -5.15 -2.45
N MET A 61 -6.60 -4.29 -3.46
CA MET A 61 -5.33 -3.81 -3.99
C MET A 61 -5.11 -2.36 -3.61
N VAL A 62 -3.91 -2.05 -3.14
CA VAL A 62 -3.42 -0.68 -2.90
C VAL A 62 -2.21 -0.44 -3.79
N SER A 63 -2.28 0.57 -4.67
CA SER A 63 -1.24 0.84 -5.66
C SER A 63 -0.53 2.16 -5.43
N ARG A 64 0.80 2.14 -5.53
CA ARG A 64 1.64 3.32 -5.68
C ARG A 64 1.39 3.96 -7.03
N ASN A 65 1.46 5.30 -7.08
CA ASN A 65 1.23 6.06 -8.31
C ASN A 65 1.89 7.46 -8.25
N VAL A 66 1.81 8.21 -9.35
CA VAL A 66 2.29 9.60 -9.45
C VAL A 66 1.15 10.58 -9.77
N SER A 67 -0.06 10.27 -9.38
CA SER A 67 -1.24 11.06 -9.66
C SER A 67 -1.29 12.36 -8.86
N LYS A 68 -2.00 13.36 -9.38
CA LYS A 68 -2.10 14.70 -8.77
C LYS A 68 -2.59 14.73 -7.30
N PRO A 69 -3.58 13.89 -6.88
CA PRO A 69 -4.08 13.96 -5.50
C PRO A 69 -3.10 13.53 -4.41
N ASN A 70 -1.94 12.94 -4.73
CA ASN A 70 -1.00 12.36 -3.75
C ASN A 70 -1.72 11.38 -2.79
N ARG A 71 -2.56 10.53 -3.34
CA ARG A 71 -3.29 9.49 -2.59
C ARG A 71 -3.05 8.14 -3.24
N LYS A 72 -3.00 7.10 -2.41
CA LYS A 72 -2.98 5.72 -2.90
C LYS A 72 -4.21 5.43 -3.73
N ILE A 73 -4.04 4.64 -4.77
CA ILE A 73 -5.15 4.11 -5.55
C ILE A 73 -5.57 2.78 -4.93
N VAL A 74 -6.88 2.61 -4.73
CA VAL A 74 -7.47 1.37 -4.23
C VAL A 74 -8.48 0.82 -5.21
N THR A 75 -8.53 -0.49 -5.31
CA THR A 75 -9.54 -1.25 -6.05
C THR A 75 -9.70 -2.62 -5.42
N SER A 76 -10.80 -3.31 -5.67
CA SER A 76 -11.03 -4.65 -5.14
C SER A 76 -11.62 -5.59 -6.19
N SER A 77 -11.39 -6.87 -6.01
CA SER A 77 -11.91 -7.96 -6.86
C SER A 77 -12.49 -9.06 -5.98
N ALA A 78 -13.44 -9.82 -6.49
CA ALA A 78 -14.01 -10.97 -5.79
C ALA A 78 -13.06 -12.16 -5.77
N ASP A 79 -12.16 -12.27 -6.74
CA ASP A 79 -11.26 -13.42 -6.93
C ASP A 79 -9.76 -13.04 -6.96
N GLY A 80 -9.46 -11.73 -6.89
CA GLY A 80 -8.10 -11.21 -6.99
C GLY A 80 -7.45 -11.33 -8.37
N ALA A 81 -8.16 -11.82 -9.36
CA ALA A 81 -7.69 -12.02 -10.73
C ALA A 81 -8.45 -11.14 -11.72
N THR A 82 -9.77 -11.10 -11.61
CA THR A 82 -10.64 -10.47 -12.61
C THR A 82 -11.68 -9.55 -11.97
N GLY A 83 -12.43 -8.82 -12.80
CA GLY A 83 -13.59 -8.04 -12.33
C GLY A 83 -13.27 -6.98 -11.29
N TRP A 84 -12.11 -6.33 -11.39
CA TRP A 84 -11.71 -5.25 -10.49
C TRP A 84 -12.69 -4.09 -10.53
N THR A 85 -13.05 -3.58 -9.36
CA THR A 85 -13.87 -2.37 -9.24
C THR A 85 -13.16 -1.18 -9.88
N LYS A 86 -13.89 -0.13 -10.23
CA LYS A 86 -13.28 1.12 -10.72
C LYS A 86 -12.29 1.64 -9.68
N PRO A 87 -11.01 1.85 -10.03
CA PRO A 87 -10.02 2.36 -9.10
C PRO A 87 -10.40 3.74 -8.53
N GLN A 88 -10.08 3.98 -7.27
CA GLN A 88 -10.37 5.22 -6.57
C GLN A 88 -9.16 5.69 -5.77
N PHE A 89 -9.02 7.00 -5.57
CA PHE A 89 -8.08 7.54 -4.60
C PHE A 89 -8.65 7.39 -3.19
N HIS A 90 -7.82 6.92 -2.27
CA HIS A 90 -8.24 6.75 -0.88
C HIS A 90 -7.83 7.97 -0.05
N ASP A 91 -8.80 8.75 0.42
CA ASP A 91 -8.56 10.04 1.07
C ASP A 91 -7.57 10.00 2.26
N GLN A 92 -7.57 8.92 3.03
CA GLN A 92 -6.74 8.77 4.21
C GLN A 92 -5.35 8.13 3.94
N LEU A 93 -5.11 7.57 2.75
CA LEU A 93 -3.84 6.94 2.41
C LEU A 93 -3.00 7.86 1.52
N VAL A 94 -2.07 8.58 2.12
CA VAL A 94 -1.17 9.49 1.40
C VAL A 94 -0.23 8.72 0.48
N GLU A 95 0.17 9.36 -0.64
CA GLU A 95 1.10 8.81 -1.62
C GLU A 95 2.39 9.63 -1.68
N PRO A 96 3.43 9.22 -0.95
CA PRO A 96 4.77 9.85 -1.02
C PRO A 96 5.58 9.33 -2.21
N ILE A 97 4.97 8.70 -3.19
CA ILE A 97 5.59 7.95 -4.30
C ILE A 97 6.50 6.85 -3.74
N CYS A 98 5.93 6.03 -2.87
CA CYS A 98 6.61 4.94 -2.18
C CYS A 98 5.73 3.70 -2.16
N MET A 99 6.34 2.52 -2.23
CA MET A 99 5.63 1.27 -1.93
C MET A 99 5.10 1.31 -0.49
N ALA A 100 4.04 0.60 -0.24
CA ALA A 100 3.44 0.42 1.08
C ALA A 100 3.35 -1.07 1.39
N SER A 101 3.06 -1.43 2.63
CA SER A 101 2.66 -2.78 3.00
C SER A 101 1.26 -2.78 3.61
N ILE A 102 0.54 -3.87 3.41
CA ILE A 102 -0.78 -4.12 4.01
C ILE A 102 -0.85 -5.59 4.45
N THR A 103 -1.44 -5.85 5.61
CA THR A 103 -1.66 -7.21 6.10
C THR A 103 -2.90 -7.31 6.98
N THR A 104 -3.48 -8.49 7.05
CA THR A 104 -4.52 -8.83 8.01
C THR A 104 -3.91 -9.19 9.37
N ILE A 105 -4.74 -9.17 10.43
CA ILE A 105 -4.37 -9.72 11.72
C ILE A 105 -5.08 -11.06 11.88
N PRO A 106 -4.35 -12.19 12.04
CA PRO A 106 -4.95 -13.50 12.19
C PRO A 106 -5.99 -13.54 13.32
N GLY A 107 -7.14 -14.14 13.06
CA GLY A 107 -8.24 -14.26 14.02
C GLY A 107 -9.02 -12.96 14.27
N LYS A 108 -8.73 -11.88 13.56
CA LYS A 108 -9.44 -10.58 13.71
C LYS A 108 -9.97 -10.11 12.34
N PRO A 109 -11.10 -10.66 11.88
CA PRO A 109 -11.67 -10.28 10.58
C PRO A 109 -11.98 -8.78 10.54
N GLY A 110 -11.73 -8.16 9.38
CA GLY A 110 -11.91 -6.73 9.16
C GLY A 110 -10.78 -5.84 9.70
N LEU A 111 -9.86 -6.38 10.52
CA LEU A 111 -8.69 -5.64 10.97
C LEU A 111 -7.56 -5.73 9.93
N LEU A 112 -7.17 -4.56 9.41
CA LEU A 112 -6.02 -4.42 8.50
C LEU A 112 -4.99 -3.47 9.09
N LEU A 113 -3.72 -3.81 8.89
CA LEU A 113 -2.58 -2.93 9.12
C LEU A 113 -2.02 -2.45 7.80
N TYR A 114 -1.64 -1.19 7.75
CA TYR A 114 -1.02 -0.57 6.58
C TYR A 114 0.19 0.24 7.03
N THR A 115 1.32 0.13 6.32
CA THR A 115 2.51 0.97 6.57
C THR A 115 2.96 1.68 5.31
N CYS A 116 3.31 2.95 5.47
CA CYS A 116 3.90 3.81 4.45
C CYS A 116 4.51 5.04 5.14
N PRO A 117 5.51 5.71 4.56
CA PRO A 117 5.89 7.04 5.00
C PRO A 117 4.68 7.99 4.97
N ASP A 118 4.38 8.63 6.10
CA ASP A 118 3.23 9.52 6.25
C ASP A 118 3.62 10.97 5.91
N SER A 119 3.98 11.18 4.65
CA SER A 119 4.44 12.48 4.15
C SER A 119 4.07 12.69 2.69
N VAL A 120 3.77 13.95 2.37
CA VAL A 120 3.54 14.44 1.01
C VAL A 120 4.39 15.68 0.76
N ALA A 121 4.65 15.99 -0.51
CA ALA A 121 5.32 17.22 -0.89
C ALA A 121 4.48 18.45 -0.50
N ARG A 122 5.13 19.45 0.10
CA ARG A 122 4.51 20.73 0.46
C ARG A 122 5.35 21.88 -0.04
N ASP A 123 4.70 22.99 -0.40
CA ASP A 123 5.36 24.25 -0.72
C ASP A 123 5.82 25.01 0.55
N SER A 124 6.41 26.18 0.35
CA SER A 124 6.87 27.04 1.45
C SER A 124 5.76 27.55 2.38
N ALA A 125 4.52 27.56 1.90
CA ALA A 125 3.33 27.91 2.70
C ALA A 125 2.70 26.68 3.39
N GLY A 126 3.31 25.50 3.25
CA GLY A 126 2.82 24.26 3.84
C GLY A 126 1.67 23.59 3.08
N LYS A 127 1.30 24.11 1.92
CA LYS A 127 0.24 23.53 1.08
C LYS A 127 0.77 22.33 0.32
N GLU A 128 -0.04 21.28 0.21
CA GLU A 128 0.28 20.06 -0.55
C GLU A 128 0.50 20.38 -2.04
N VAL A 129 1.63 19.91 -2.59
CA VAL A 129 1.99 20.09 -4.01
C VAL A 129 1.47 18.90 -4.80
N PRO A 130 0.54 19.09 -5.75
CA PRO A 130 -0.02 18.00 -6.56
C PRO A 130 1.06 17.26 -7.33
N ALA A 131 1.02 15.92 -7.33
CA ALA A 131 1.97 15.02 -7.96
C ALA A 131 3.44 15.28 -7.53
N GLY A 132 3.65 15.94 -6.39
CA GLY A 132 4.96 16.30 -5.90
C GLY A 132 5.67 15.11 -5.26
N ARG A 133 6.96 14.92 -5.63
CA ARG A 133 7.84 14.05 -4.85
C ARG A 133 8.13 14.72 -3.51
N GLY A 134 7.43 14.28 -2.47
CA GLY A 134 7.79 14.62 -1.10
C GLY A 134 9.03 13.88 -0.63
N LYS A 135 9.61 14.38 0.44
CA LYS A 135 10.57 13.59 1.21
C LYS A 135 9.82 12.43 1.83
N ARG A 136 10.33 11.21 1.70
CA ARG A 136 9.79 10.03 2.38
C ARG A 136 10.22 10.07 3.84
N HIS A 137 9.30 10.42 4.73
CA HIS A 137 9.54 10.60 6.15
C HIS A 137 8.42 10.02 6.99
N ASN A 138 8.75 9.68 8.23
CA ASN A 138 7.81 9.28 9.27
C ASN A 138 7.03 8.03 8.87
N LEU A 139 7.76 6.90 8.76
CA LEU A 139 7.09 5.63 8.57
C LEU A 139 6.03 5.44 9.63
N SER A 140 4.79 5.29 9.22
CA SER A 140 3.66 5.18 10.14
C SER A 140 2.86 3.93 9.85
N VAL A 141 2.36 3.29 10.91
CA VAL A 141 1.36 2.23 10.83
C VAL A 141 -0.02 2.84 10.98
N ARG A 142 -0.96 2.37 10.16
CA ARG A 142 -2.37 2.70 10.23
C ARG A 142 -3.18 1.45 10.51
N LEU A 143 -4.27 1.59 11.26
CA LEU A 143 -5.19 0.52 11.59
C LEU A 143 -6.56 0.82 10.98
N SER A 144 -7.09 -0.14 10.23
CA SER A 144 -8.49 -0.20 9.79
C SER A 144 -9.21 -1.29 10.57
N ARG A 145 -10.52 -1.09 10.81
CA ARG A 145 -11.43 -2.06 11.45
C ARG A 145 -12.61 -2.44 10.56
N ASP A 146 -12.56 -2.04 9.30
CA ASP A 146 -13.66 -2.14 8.32
C ASP A 146 -13.17 -2.53 6.92
N ASP A 147 -12.17 -3.44 6.87
CA ASP A 147 -11.60 -3.95 5.62
C ASP A 147 -10.97 -2.86 4.74
N GLY A 148 -10.35 -1.86 5.36
CA GLY A 148 -9.64 -0.80 4.67
C GLY A 148 -10.53 0.32 4.13
N LYS A 149 -11.81 0.37 4.48
CA LYS A 149 -12.71 1.46 4.10
C LYS A 149 -12.34 2.76 4.82
N THR A 150 -11.98 2.65 6.11
CA THR A 150 -11.45 3.76 6.91
C THR A 150 -10.22 3.34 7.70
N TRP A 151 -9.35 4.31 8.02
CA TRP A 151 -8.11 4.12 8.77
C TRP A 151 -8.15 4.99 10.01
N SER A 152 -8.70 4.45 11.10
CA SER A 152 -9.08 5.19 12.30
C SER A 152 -7.93 5.58 13.21
N LEU A 153 -6.82 4.84 13.14
CA LEU A 153 -5.63 5.08 13.96
C LEU A 153 -4.38 5.21 13.08
N THR A 154 -3.51 6.12 13.47
CA THR A 154 -2.19 6.30 12.85
C THR A 154 -1.14 6.47 13.93
N LYS A 155 -0.06 5.70 13.88
CA LYS A 155 1.05 5.81 14.81
C LYS A 155 2.39 5.76 14.08
N THR A 156 3.29 6.69 14.38
CA THR A 156 4.63 6.70 13.77
C THR A 156 5.47 5.59 14.37
N VAL A 157 5.99 4.72 13.51
CA VAL A 157 6.93 3.63 13.84
C VAL A 157 8.36 4.16 13.86
N GLU A 158 8.75 4.92 12.83
CA GLU A 158 10.07 5.52 12.70
C GLU A 158 9.96 6.99 12.29
N LYS A 159 10.59 7.88 13.07
CA LYS A 159 10.63 9.32 12.77
C LYS A 159 11.76 9.63 11.79
N GLY A 160 11.54 10.62 10.94
CA GLY A 160 12.53 11.10 9.98
C GLY A 160 12.58 10.28 8.69
N PRO A 161 13.73 10.29 7.97
CA PRO A 161 13.86 9.65 6.67
C PRO A 161 13.55 8.15 6.73
N SER A 162 12.57 7.71 5.96
CA SER A 162 12.13 6.32 5.86
C SER A 162 11.54 6.07 4.48
N ALA A 163 11.56 4.83 3.99
CA ALA A 163 11.06 4.52 2.67
C ALA A 163 10.22 3.23 2.66
N TYR A 164 10.71 2.16 2.05
CA TYR A 164 9.95 0.93 1.91
C TYR A 164 9.77 0.22 3.24
N SER A 165 8.68 -0.48 3.37
CA SER A 165 8.41 -1.31 4.55
C SER A 165 7.60 -2.54 4.17
N ASP A 166 7.73 -3.58 4.98
CA ASP A 166 6.90 -4.76 4.90
C ASP A 166 6.48 -5.23 6.29
N LEU A 167 5.27 -5.80 6.37
CA LEU A 167 4.61 -6.21 7.60
C LEU A 167 4.46 -7.72 7.66
N ALA A 168 4.71 -8.27 8.85
CA ALA A 168 4.34 -9.63 9.19
C ALA A 168 3.69 -9.67 10.57
N VAL A 169 2.71 -10.54 10.76
CA VAL A 169 2.09 -10.79 12.07
C VAL A 169 2.40 -12.22 12.49
N LEU A 170 3.07 -12.36 13.63
CA LEU A 170 3.43 -13.65 14.19
C LEU A 170 2.22 -14.30 14.89
N PRO A 171 2.24 -15.63 15.12
CA PRO A 171 1.15 -16.35 15.79
C PRO A 171 0.79 -15.82 17.19
N ASP A 172 1.76 -15.24 17.90
CA ASP A 172 1.59 -14.64 19.22
C ASP A 172 1.01 -13.21 19.18
N GLY A 173 0.64 -12.69 17.99
CA GLY A 173 0.13 -11.35 17.80
C GLY A 173 1.22 -10.27 17.71
N THR A 174 2.49 -10.63 17.79
CA THR A 174 3.60 -9.70 17.55
C THR A 174 3.58 -9.24 16.09
N ILE A 175 3.69 -7.95 15.87
CA ILE A 175 3.79 -7.33 14.55
C ILE A 175 5.25 -6.97 14.30
N LEU A 176 5.78 -7.44 13.19
CA LEU A 176 7.09 -7.07 12.68
C LEU A 176 6.93 -6.13 11.51
N CYS A 177 7.69 -5.04 11.50
CA CYS A 177 7.80 -4.11 10.38
C CYS A 177 9.24 -4.01 9.94
N LEU A 178 9.61 -4.70 8.86
CA LEU A 178 10.89 -4.50 8.18
C LEU A 178 10.83 -3.19 7.43
N CYS A 179 11.82 -2.31 7.57
CA CYS A 179 11.77 -0.99 6.96
C CYS A 179 13.14 -0.40 6.63
N GLU A 180 13.13 0.43 5.60
CA GLU A 180 14.25 1.30 5.24
C GLU A 180 14.17 2.56 6.08
N VAL A 181 15.22 2.84 6.87
CA VAL A 181 15.31 4.04 7.71
C VAL A 181 16.65 4.70 7.47
N ALA A 182 16.64 5.91 6.90
CA ALA A 182 17.84 6.59 6.43
C ALA A 182 18.67 5.66 5.51
N ASN A 183 19.86 5.25 5.95
CA ASN A 183 20.76 4.38 5.19
C ASN A 183 20.85 2.95 5.80
N THR A 184 19.84 2.54 6.56
CA THR A 184 19.83 1.24 7.25
C THR A 184 18.54 0.48 6.98
N ILE A 185 18.60 -0.83 7.13
CA ILE A 185 17.41 -1.69 7.22
C ILE A 185 17.18 -1.99 8.70
N ARG A 186 15.94 -1.84 9.15
CA ARG A 186 15.52 -2.07 10.54
C ARG A 186 14.32 -2.98 10.62
N VAL A 187 14.16 -3.63 11.75
CA VAL A 187 12.94 -4.34 12.12
C VAL A 187 12.38 -3.66 13.38
N ALA A 188 11.23 -3.02 13.24
CA ALA A 188 10.44 -2.58 14.38
C ALA A 188 9.56 -3.75 14.85
N ARG A 189 9.43 -3.89 16.17
CA ARG A 189 8.59 -4.91 16.81
C ARG A 189 7.60 -4.23 17.75
N PHE A 190 6.30 -4.49 17.54
CA PHE A 190 5.23 -3.93 18.34
C PHE A 190 4.00 -4.87 18.32
N ASN A 191 2.92 -4.48 18.95
CA ASN A 191 1.65 -5.24 19.00
C ASN A 191 0.46 -4.29 18.78
N LEU A 192 -0.74 -4.85 18.76
CA LEU A 192 -1.96 -4.08 18.54
C LEU A 192 -2.21 -3.07 19.66
N GLU A 193 -1.96 -3.46 20.92
CA GLU A 193 -2.12 -2.59 22.08
C GLU A 193 -1.24 -1.35 21.99
N TRP A 194 -0.01 -1.51 21.47
CA TRP A 194 0.87 -0.36 21.24
C TRP A 194 0.30 0.60 20.18
N ILE A 195 -0.32 0.07 19.11
CA ILE A 195 -0.96 0.93 18.08
C ILE A 195 -2.14 1.69 18.70
N GLU A 196 -2.94 1.02 19.53
CA GLU A 196 -4.17 1.52 20.13
C GLU A 196 -3.95 2.44 21.33
N ALA A 197 -2.81 2.33 21.98
CA ALA A 197 -2.50 3.18 23.13
C ALA A 197 -2.54 4.67 22.73
N ALA A 198 -3.22 5.47 23.55
CA ALA A 198 -3.26 6.92 23.41
C ALA A 198 -1.84 7.51 23.30
N LYS A 199 -1.72 8.61 22.54
CA LYS A 199 -0.46 9.37 22.44
C LYS A 199 -0.20 10.13 23.71
#